data_15181f10273a6f683d1f022f2ded5091
#
_entry.id   15181f10273a6f683d1f022f2ded5091
#
_cell.length_a   1.000
_cell.length_b   1.000
_cell.length_c   1.000
_cell.angle_alpha   90.00
_cell.angle_beta   90.00
_cell.angle_gamma   90.00
#
_symmetry.space_group_name_H-M   'P 1'
#
loop_
_entity.id
_entity.type
_entity.pdbx_description
1 polymer ?
#
loop_
_entity_poly.entity_id
_entity_poly.type
_entity_poly.pdbx_seq_one_letter_code
_entity_poly.pdbx_strand_id
1 'polypeptide(L)'
;MFDIVTKTWNPVTGCSHNCIYCWASRFATTKLKNTEKYRDGFIPKIHQKEFRVRFKGGIVFVSSMGDLFCSKVPDEWIVKVIKYVEKFPETYFLFLTKNPQRYSDFLDIIPENAILGATIETTDNELYSKNKISIFFIF
;
A
#
# COMPACT_ATOMS: atom_id res chain seq x y z
N MET A 1 11.84 5.25 3.72
CA MET A 1 11.39 3.87 3.99
C MET A 1 11.71 3.49 5.42
N PHE A 2 10.96 2.57 6.00
CA PHE A 2 11.21 2.11 7.37
C PHE A 2 12.42 1.18 7.42
N ASP A 3 13.29 1.36 8.40
CA ASP A 3 14.52 0.56 8.53
C ASP A 3 14.26 -0.93 8.75
N ILE A 4 13.09 -1.28 9.33
CA ILE A 4 12.69 -2.67 9.58
C ILE A 4 12.20 -3.39 8.33
N VAL A 5 11.89 -2.67 7.25
CA VAL A 5 11.39 -3.26 6.00
C VAL A 5 12.54 -3.79 5.17
N THR A 6 12.49 -5.09 4.86
CA THR A 6 13.54 -5.76 4.09
C THR A 6 13.27 -5.78 2.59
N LYS A 7 12.00 -5.63 2.19
CA LYS A 7 11.60 -5.70 0.78
C LYS A 7 10.29 -4.95 0.57
N THR A 8 10.08 -4.43 -0.63
CA THR A 8 8.79 -3.92 -1.08
C THR A 8 8.16 -4.86 -2.09
N TRP A 9 6.83 -4.94 -2.07
CA TRP A 9 6.05 -5.74 -3.02
C TRP A 9 4.84 -4.94 -3.48
N ASN A 10 4.69 -4.77 -4.78
CA ASN A 10 3.67 -3.89 -5.36
C ASN A 10 2.69 -4.67 -6.26
N PRO A 11 1.84 -5.54 -5.68
CA PRO A 11 0.82 -6.26 -6.44
C PRO A 11 -0.28 -5.34 -6.98
N VAL A 12 -0.54 -4.25 -6.26
CA VAL A 12 -1.43 -3.17 -6.67
C VAL A 12 -0.67 -1.86 -6.54
N THR A 13 -0.68 -1.06 -7.60
CA THR A 13 -0.06 0.27 -7.63
C THR A 13 -1.12 1.33 -7.87
N GLY A 14 -0.78 2.59 -7.57
CA GLY A 14 -1.68 3.71 -7.77
C GLY A 14 -2.57 4.00 -6.57
N CYS A 15 -3.15 5.17 -6.57
CA CYS A 15 -3.94 5.65 -5.44
C CYS A 15 -4.87 6.77 -5.90
N SER A 16 -6.08 6.82 -5.34
CA SER A 16 -7.07 7.85 -5.62
C SER A 16 -7.10 8.99 -4.59
N HIS A 17 -6.25 8.95 -3.54
CA HIS A 17 -6.24 9.99 -2.49
C HIS A 17 -5.75 11.35 -3.00
N ASN A 18 -5.01 11.37 -4.10
CA ASN A 18 -4.54 12.59 -4.77
C ASN A 18 -3.77 13.55 -3.85
N CYS A 19 -2.92 13.00 -2.99
CA CYS A 19 -2.10 13.78 -2.07
C CYS A 19 -1.06 14.62 -2.83
N ILE A 20 -1.03 15.92 -2.58
CA ILE A 20 -0.12 16.85 -3.26
C ILE A 20 1.36 16.59 -2.97
N TYR A 21 1.67 15.93 -1.86
CA TYR A 21 3.05 15.60 -1.43
C TYR A 21 3.43 14.15 -1.74
N CYS A 22 2.62 13.40 -2.49
CA CYS A 22 2.86 11.98 -2.76
C CYS A 22 4.08 11.77 -3.66
N TRP A 23 5.19 11.34 -3.08
CA TRP A 23 6.42 11.04 -3.82
C TRP A 23 6.22 9.91 -4.83
N ALA A 24 5.38 8.92 -4.46
CA ALA A 24 5.11 7.76 -5.30
C ALA A 24 4.39 8.17 -6.59
N SER A 25 3.38 9.03 -6.48
CA SER A 25 2.68 9.58 -7.64
C SER A 25 3.62 10.38 -8.54
N ARG A 26 4.43 11.24 -7.94
CA ARG A 26 5.42 12.04 -8.67
C ARG A 26 6.44 11.16 -9.38
N PHE A 27 6.97 10.14 -8.70
CA PHE A 27 7.93 9.21 -9.26
C PHE A 27 7.33 8.39 -10.41
N ALA A 28 6.11 7.89 -10.24
CA ALA A 28 5.38 7.14 -11.25
C ALA A 28 5.13 7.96 -12.53
N THR A 29 4.71 9.22 -12.37
CA THR A 29 4.35 10.08 -13.51
C THR A 29 5.53 10.79 -14.17
N THR A 30 6.72 10.72 -13.59
CA THR A 30 7.94 11.32 -14.15
C THR A 30 8.96 10.26 -14.57
N LYS A 31 9.58 9.59 -13.61
CA LYS A 31 10.68 8.63 -13.87
C LYS A 31 10.19 7.32 -14.47
N LEU A 32 9.03 6.86 -14.03
CA LEU A 32 8.48 5.55 -14.41
C LEU A 32 7.35 5.62 -15.44
N LYS A 33 7.03 6.80 -15.97
CA LYS A 33 5.87 7.01 -16.84
C LYS A 33 5.82 6.13 -18.09
N ASN A 34 6.97 5.68 -18.56
CA ASN A 34 7.06 4.85 -19.77
C ASN A 34 7.06 3.35 -19.45
N THR A 35 7.00 2.96 -18.17
CA THR A 35 6.96 1.55 -17.79
C THR A 35 5.54 1.00 -17.92
N GLU A 36 5.43 -0.32 -18.08
CA GLU A 36 4.13 -1.01 -18.17
C GLU A 36 3.21 -0.68 -16.99
N LYS A 37 3.79 -0.58 -15.79
CA LYS A 37 3.02 -0.33 -14.55
C LYS A 37 2.39 1.06 -14.49
N TYR A 38 3.02 2.06 -15.09
CA TYR A 38 2.65 3.47 -14.86
C TYR A 38 2.35 4.26 -16.13
N ARG A 39 2.31 3.61 -17.31
CA ARG A 39 1.99 4.30 -18.57
C ARG A 39 0.63 5.00 -18.54
N ASP A 40 -0.32 4.48 -17.77
CA ASP A 40 -1.68 5.01 -17.67
C ASP A 40 -1.84 5.99 -16.49
N GLY A 41 -0.73 6.44 -15.89
CA GLY A 41 -0.71 7.32 -14.74
C GLY A 41 -0.66 6.60 -13.41
N PHE A 42 -1.06 7.28 -12.32
CA PHE A 42 -1.02 6.74 -10.96
C PHE A 42 -2.41 6.29 -10.49
N ILE A 43 -3.15 5.62 -11.37
CA ILE A 43 -4.45 5.03 -11.06
C ILE A 43 -4.28 3.63 -10.45
N PRO A 44 -5.21 3.16 -9.60
CA PRO A 44 -5.15 1.80 -9.07
C PRO A 44 -5.12 0.74 -10.18
N LYS A 45 -4.12 -0.14 -10.13
CA LYS A 45 -3.91 -1.17 -11.13
C LYS A 45 -3.31 -2.42 -10.46
N ILE A 46 -3.87 -3.59 -10.76
CA ILE A 46 -3.33 -4.88 -10.29
C ILE A 46 -2.32 -5.44 -11.29
N HIS A 47 -1.26 -6.06 -10.78
CA HIS A 47 -0.18 -6.65 -11.57
C HIS A 47 -0.09 -8.15 -11.34
N GLN A 48 -0.59 -8.95 -12.27
CA GLN A 48 -0.65 -10.41 -12.14
C GLN A 48 0.73 -11.05 -11.98
N LYS A 49 1.76 -10.47 -12.57
CA LYS A 49 3.15 -10.98 -12.48
C LYS A 49 3.69 -10.94 -11.05
N GLU A 50 3.22 -10.02 -10.23
CA GLU A 50 3.64 -9.89 -8.84
C GLU A 50 3.21 -11.10 -7.97
N PHE A 51 2.18 -11.82 -8.36
CA PHE A 51 1.71 -13.02 -7.67
C PHE A 51 2.55 -14.26 -7.96
N ARG A 52 3.73 -14.10 -8.56
CA ARG A 52 4.74 -15.13 -8.74
C ARG A 52 5.95 -14.94 -7.83
N VAL A 53 6.04 -13.80 -7.17
CA VAL A 53 7.14 -13.49 -6.24
C VAL A 53 7.04 -14.36 -5.00
N ARG A 54 8.16 -14.90 -4.54
CA ARG A 54 8.24 -15.70 -3.33
C ARG A 54 8.97 -14.95 -2.23
N PHE A 55 8.57 -15.21 -1.00
CA PHE A 55 9.11 -14.53 0.17
C PHE A 55 9.68 -15.54 1.17
N LYS A 56 10.79 -15.18 1.82
CA LYS A 56 11.50 -16.02 2.79
C LYS A 56 11.83 -15.21 4.05
N GLY A 57 10.84 -14.99 4.90
CA GLY A 57 11.02 -14.23 6.14
C GLY A 57 11.15 -12.73 5.91
N GLY A 58 11.46 -11.99 6.98
CA GLY A 58 11.58 -10.54 6.98
C GLY A 58 10.24 -9.82 6.99
N ILE A 59 10.28 -8.52 6.76
CA ILE A 59 9.09 -7.65 6.70
C ILE A 59 9.00 -7.05 5.30
N VAL A 60 7.89 -7.32 4.63
CA VAL A 60 7.60 -6.83 3.28
C VAL A 60 6.59 -5.70 3.35
N PHE A 61 6.91 -4.56 2.76
CA PHE A 61 5.97 -3.44 2.64
C PHE A 61 5.12 -3.63 1.38
N VAL A 62 3.82 -3.86 1.58
CA VAL A 62 2.87 -4.13 0.49
C VAL A 62 2.35 -2.82 -0.09
N SER A 63 2.39 -2.71 -1.41
CA SER A 63 1.88 -1.55 -2.15
C SER A 63 2.51 -0.21 -1.73
N SER A 64 3.84 -0.19 -1.62
CA SER A 64 4.59 1.04 -1.32
C SER A 64 4.38 2.13 -2.38
N MET A 65 4.03 1.74 -3.60
CA MET A 65 3.71 2.62 -4.72
C MET A 65 2.19 2.79 -4.92
N GLY A 66 1.43 2.80 -3.82
CA GLY A 66 -0.01 2.98 -3.88
C GLY A 66 -0.66 2.83 -2.52
N ASP A 67 -1.96 2.63 -2.52
CA ASP A 67 -2.75 2.32 -1.33
C ASP A 67 -3.74 1.21 -1.64
N LEU A 68 -3.46 0.00 -1.16
CA LEU A 68 -4.27 -1.18 -1.42
C LEU A 68 -5.73 -1.02 -0.93
N PHE A 69 -5.94 -0.28 0.16
CA PHE A 69 -7.27 -0.07 0.75
C PHE A 69 -7.95 1.23 0.30
N CYS A 70 -7.40 1.87 -0.70
CA CYS A 70 -8.00 3.02 -1.37
C CYS A 70 -9.40 2.65 -1.91
N SER A 71 -10.34 3.59 -1.84
CA SER A 71 -11.74 3.35 -2.22
C SER A 71 -11.95 2.88 -3.66
N LYS A 72 -11.03 3.19 -4.55
CA LYS A 72 -11.09 2.79 -5.97
C LYS A 72 -10.51 1.40 -6.25
N VAL A 73 -9.88 0.77 -5.26
CA VAL A 73 -9.38 -0.61 -5.41
C VAL A 73 -10.54 -1.58 -5.19
N PRO A 74 -10.84 -2.47 -6.16
CA PRO A 74 -11.90 -3.48 -5.98
C PRO A 74 -11.59 -4.45 -4.83
N ASP A 75 -12.64 -4.91 -4.15
CA ASP A 75 -12.52 -5.85 -3.03
C ASP A 75 -11.80 -7.15 -3.44
N GLU A 76 -12.06 -7.63 -4.66
CA GLU A 76 -11.44 -8.86 -5.21
C GLU A 76 -9.91 -8.77 -5.26
N TRP A 77 -9.37 -7.58 -5.53
CA TRP A 77 -7.92 -7.37 -5.56
C TRP A 77 -7.34 -7.47 -4.15
N ILE A 78 -8.03 -6.88 -3.17
CA ILE A 78 -7.63 -6.93 -1.76
C ILE A 78 -7.65 -8.38 -1.26
N VAL A 79 -8.73 -9.11 -1.53
CA VAL A 79 -8.86 -10.52 -1.17
C VAL A 79 -7.74 -11.36 -1.80
N LYS A 80 -7.43 -11.12 -3.06
CA LYS A 80 -6.35 -11.82 -3.77
C LYS A 80 -4.98 -11.61 -3.12
N VAL A 81 -4.69 -10.37 -2.73
CA VAL A 81 -3.45 -10.01 -2.03
C VAL A 81 -3.38 -10.70 -0.67
N ILE A 82 -4.46 -10.63 0.12
CA ILE A 82 -4.53 -11.25 1.45
C ILE A 82 -4.32 -12.77 1.37
N LYS A 83 -4.99 -13.44 0.43
CA LYS A 83 -4.83 -14.88 0.24
C LYS A 83 -3.42 -15.26 -0.22
N TYR A 84 -2.77 -14.40 -0.98
CA TYR A 84 -1.38 -14.63 -1.38
C TYR A 84 -0.42 -14.52 -0.20
N VAL A 85 -0.63 -13.52 0.65
CA VAL A 85 0.16 -13.30 1.87
C VAL A 85 0.10 -14.49 2.83
N GLU A 86 -1.06 -15.14 2.96
CA GLU A 86 -1.23 -16.33 3.81
C GLU A 86 -0.28 -17.48 3.46
N LYS A 87 0.18 -17.55 2.22
CA LYS A 87 1.07 -18.63 1.75
C LYS A 87 2.48 -18.53 2.31
N PHE A 88 2.82 -17.40 2.95
CA PHE A 88 4.17 -17.14 3.46
C PHE A 88 4.14 -16.82 4.96
N PRO A 89 3.84 -17.81 5.82
CA PRO A 89 3.65 -17.57 7.27
C PRO A 89 4.91 -17.11 8.00
N GLU A 90 6.08 -17.32 7.43
CA GLU A 90 7.37 -16.89 8.00
C GLU A 90 7.72 -15.44 7.66
N THR A 91 6.96 -14.80 6.79
CA THR A 91 7.16 -13.43 6.34
C THR A 91 6.06 -12.55 6.92
N TYR A 92 6.40 -11.39 7.46
CA TYR A 92 5.45 -10.38 7.89
C TYR A 92 5.19 -9.41 6.75
N PHE A 93 3.93 -9.04 6.56
CA PHE A 93 3.52 -8.11 5.50
C PHE A 93 2.91 -6.87 6.13
N LEU A 94 3.54 -5.72 5.87
CA LEU A 94 3.10 -4.43 6.37
C LEU A 94 2.15 -3.77 5.37
N PHE A 95 0.93 -3.49 5.82
CA PHE A 95 -0.07 -2.74 5.07
C PHE A 95 -0.25 -1.37 5.70
N LEU A 96 -0.10 -0.33 4.92
CA LEU A 96 -0.38 1.04 5.36
C LEU A 96 -1.44 1.66 4.46
N THR A 97 -2.42 2.34 5.06
CA THR A 97 -3.48 3.00 4.31
C THR A 97 -3.89 4.33 4.95
N LYS A 98 -4.39 5.24 4.13
CA LYS A 98 -5.09 6.45 4.58
C LYS A 98 -6.58 6.22 4.78
N ASN A 99 -7.07 5.00 4.49
CA ASN A 99 -8.46 4.61 4.64
C ASN A 99 -8.60 3.39 5.58
N PRO A 100 -8.23 3.52 6.88
CA PRO A 100 -8.17 2.38 7.80
C PRO A 100 -9.54 1.76 8.10
N GLN A 101 -10.63 2.51 7.96
CA GLN A 101 -11.96 1.93 8.18
C GLN A 101 -12.25 0.77 7.24
N ARG A 102 -11.63 0.71 6.07
CA ARG A 102 -11.82 -0.38 5.11
C ARG A 102 -11.24 -1.71 5.60
N TYR A 103 -10.32 -1.70 6.57
CA TYR A 103 -9.83 -2.92 7.19
C TYR A 103 -10.96 -3.74 7.80
N SER A 104 -12.02 -3.09 8.32
CA SER A 104 -13.13 -3.78 8.98
C SER A 104 -13.86 -4.75 8.04
N ASP A 105 -13.86 -4.48 6.74
CA ASP A 105 -14.51 -5.33 5.74
C ASP A 105 -13.75 -6.65 5.51
N PHE A 106 -12.49 -6.74 5.95
CA PHE A 106 -11.59 -7.86 5.67
C PHE A 106 -11.03 -8.53 6.93
N LEU A 107 -11.44 -8.11 8.13
CA LEU A 107 -10.88 -8.62 9.39
C LEU A 107 -10.95 -10.15 9.50
N ASP A 108 -12.02 -10.75 9.00
CA ASP A 108 -12.24 -12.19 9.07
C ASP A 108 -11.22 -13.01 8.26
N ILE A 109 -10.59 -12.39 7.26
CA ILE A 109 -9.67 -13.07 6.35
C ILE A 109 -8.23 -12.58 6.48
N ILE A 110 -7.96 -11.56 7.28
CA ILE A 110 -6.60 -11.05 7.48
C ILE A 110 -5.78 -12.07 8.28
N PRO A 111 -4.65 -12.55 7.74
CA PRO A 111 -3.83 -13.55 8.42
C PRO A 111 -2.97 -12.95 9.53
N GLU A 112 -2.46 -13.82 10.41
CA GLU A 112 -1.63 -13.42 11.56
C GLU A 112 -0.31 -12.75 11.16
N ASN A 113 0.19 -13.02 9.97
CA ASN A 113 1.44 -12.43 9.46
C ASN A 113 1.22 -11.06 8.78
N ALA A 114 0.02 -10.50 8.86
CA ALA A 114 -0.26 -9.15 8.39
C ALA A 114 -0.11 -8.14 9.53
N ILE A 115 0.60 -7.05 9.26
CA ILE A 115 0.74 -5.90 10.17
C ILE A 115 -0.07 -4.77 9.55
N LEU A 116 -1.13 -4.36 10.24
CA LEU A 116 -2.00 -3.29 9.76
C LEU A 116 -1.61 -1.96 10.38
N GLY A 117 -1.44 -0.97 9.55
CA GLY A 117 -1.13 0.39 9.98
C GLY A 117 -1.99 1.42 9.27
N ALA A 118 -2.10 2.57 9.85
CA ALA A 118 -2.79 3.72 9.26
C ALA A 118 -1.86 4.91 9.17
N THR A 119 -1.91 5.61 8.05
CA THR A 119 -1.29 6.92 7.90
C THR A 119 -2.31 7.96 8.32
N ILE A 120 -2.03 8.66 9.40
CA ILE A 120 -2.89 9.72 9.91
C ILE A 120 -2.20 11.05 9.65
N GLU A 121 -2.89 11.92 8.93
CA GLU A 121 -2.48 13.28 8.72
C GLU A 121 -3.08 14.15 9.82
N THR A 122 -2.47 15.30 10.07
CA THR A 122 -2.99 16.22 11.09
C THR A 122 -4.44 16.62 10.77
N THR A 123 -5.27 16.75 11.81
CA THR A 123 -6.63 17.30 11.70
C THR A 123 -6.63 18.82 11.58
N ASP A 124 -5.48 19.46 11.79
CA ASP A 124 -5.30 20.90 11.64
C ASP A 124 -5.07 21.23 10.16
N ASN A 125 -6.07 21.83 9.55
CA ASN A 125 -6.04 22.21 8.13
C ASN A 125 -4.88 23.13 7.77
N GLU A 126 -4.45 24.02 8.70
CA GLU A 126 -3.31 24.90 8.46
C GLU A 126 -1.98 24.13 8.43
N LEU A 127 -1.77 23.23 9.40
CA LEU A 127 -0.59 22.37 9.44
C LEU A 127 -0.57 21.41 8.27
N TYR A 128 -1.72 20.89 7.90
CA TYR A 128 -1.85 20.01 6.75
C TYR A 128 -1.41 20.69 5.45
N SER A 129 -1.86 21.93 5.24
CA SER A 129 -1.52 22.66 4.03
C SER A 129 -0.06 23.11 3.97
N LYS A 130 0.55 23.42 5.13
CA LYS A 130 1.91 23.97 5.21
C LYS A 130 3.00 22.92 5.36
N ASN A 131 2.83 21.94 6.24
CA ASN A 131 3.91 21.04 6.67
C ASN A 131 3.71 19.57 6.31
N LYS A 132 2.51 19.13 5.95
CA LYS A 132 2.23 17.78 5.45
C LYS A 132 2.78 16.66 6.34
N ILE A 133 2.54 16.76 7.64
CA ILE A 133 3.03 15.79 8.61
C ILE A 133 2.14 14.55 8.57
N SER A 134 2.75 13.39 8.36
CA SER A 134 2.09 12.10 8.47
C SER A 134 2.54 11.38 9.73
N ILE A 135 1.60 10.88 10.50
CA ILE A 135 1.87 10.05 11.68
C ILE A 135 1.45 8.63 11.33
N PHE A 136 2.30 7.66 11.65
CA PHE A 136 2.05 6.25 11.39
C PHE A 136 1.67 5.55 12.69
N PHE A 137 0.54 4.83 12.68
CA PHE A 137 0.14 3.94 13.75
C PHE A 137 0.13 2.50 13.22
N ILE A 138 0.76 1.58 13.96
CA ILE A 138 0.81 0.15 13.63
C ILE A 138 0.00 -0.59 14.70
N PHE A 139 -0.94 -1.42 14.25
CA PHE A 139 -1.83 -2.19 15.11
C PHE A 139 -1.43 -3.66 15.13
#